data_c8534a55985002bd02b53ef3f0c59642
#
_entry.id   c8534a55985002bd02b53ef3f0c59642
#
_cell.length_a   1.000
_cell.length_b   1.000
_cell.length_c   1.000
_cell.angle_alpha   90.00
_cell.angle_beta   90.00
_cell.angle_gamma   90.00
#
_symmetry.space_group_name_H-M   'P 1'
#
loop_
_entity.id
_entity.type
_entity.pdbx_description
1 polymer ?
#
loop_
_entity_poly.entity_id
_entity_poly.type
_entity_poly.pdbx_seq_one_letter_code
_entity_poly.pdbx_strand_id
1 'polypeptide(L)'
;DAGALVVAADLSEGMLSVGKQRQPDLAFVNADALSLPFADGAFDAVTISFGLRNVENVDAALAELRRVTRPGGRIVICEFSTPTWKPFRETYRNYLVRALPRIAGLTSSNPAAYDYLAESILAWPDQRALADLMFDAGWRGVGWKNLSGGVVALHRAHA
;
A
#
# COMPACT_ATOMS: atom_id res chain seq x y z
N ASP A 1 15.53 -5.35 -15.31
CA ASP A 1 14.67 -4.82 -16.38
C ASP A 1 13.85 -5.96 -16.96
N ALA A 2 12.58 -6.07 -16.57
CA ALA A 2 11.72 -7.18 -16.97
C ALA A 2 10.94 -6.91 -18.28
N GLY A 3 11.26 -5.82 -18.98
CA GLY A 3 10.59 -5.43 -20.23
C GLY A 3 9.16 -4.90 -20.06
N ALA A 4 8.72 -4.59 -18.84
CA ALA A 4 7.41 -4.01 -18.58
C ALA A 4 7.43 -2.49 -18.85
N LEU A 5 6.37 -1.99 -19.48
CA LEU A 5 6.09 -0.55 -19.54
C LEU A 5 5.42 -0.15 -18.22
N VAL A 6 6.07 0.74 -17.46
CA VAL A 6 5.62 1.12 -16.13
C VAL A 6 5.25 2.60 -16.11
N VAL A 7 4.15 2.93 -15.45
CA VAL A 7 3.75 4.29 -15.11
C VAL A 7 3.70 4.39 -13.58
N ALA A 8 4.45 5.32 -13.02
CA ALA A 8 4.42 5.62 -11.60
C ALA A 8 3.42 6.74 -11.32
N ALA A 9 2.46 6.49 -10.44
CA ALA A 9 1.45 7.47 -10.04
C ALA A 9 1.56 7.78 -8.54
N ASP A 10 1.50 9.03 -8.17
CA ASP A 10 1.49 9.49 -6.79
C ASP A 10 0.73 10.82 -6.69
N LEU A 11 0.07 11.07 -5.55
CA LEU A 11 -0.59 12.34 -5.28
C LEU A 11 0.41 13.43 -4.91
N SER A 12 1.58 13.07 -4.39
CA SER A 12 2.63 13.98 -3.95
C SER A 12 3.54 14.41 -5.10
N GLU A 13 3.44 15.66 -5.54
CA GLU A 13 4.33 16.24 -6.54
C GLU A 13 5.81 16.16 -6.11
N GLY A 14 6.08 16.30 -4.81
CA GLY A 14 7.43 16.19 -4.26
C GLY A 14 8.01 14.78 -4.46
N MET A 15 7.22 13.73 -4.22
CA MET A 15 7.64 12.34 -4.46
C MET A 15 7.87 12.07 -5.94
N LEU A 16 6.98 12.57 -6.81
CA LEU A 16 7.12 12.45 -8.26
C LEU A 16 8.39 13.16 -8.78
N SER A 17 8.67 14.37 -8.27
CA SER A 17 9.88 15.12 -8.64
C SER A 17 11.16 14.35 -8.28
N VAL A 18 11.25 13.81 -7.08
CA VAL A 18 12.38 12.97 -6.65
C VAL A 18 12.46 11.69 -7.47
N GLY A 19 11.32 11.05 -7.72
CA GLY A 19 11.23 9.85 -8.55
C GLY A 19 11.77 10.09 -9.96
N LYS A 20 11.36 11.17 -10.61
CA LYS A 20 11.78 11.55 -11.95
C LYS A 20 13.29 11.87 -12.05
N GLN A 21 13.85 12.47 -11.00
CA GLN A 21 15.30 12.71 -10.94
C GLN A 21 16.09 11.40 -10.85
N ARG A 22 15.58 10.40 -10.14
CA ARG A 22 16.24 9.10 -9.95
C ARG A 22 16.02 8.14 -11.11
N GLN A 23 14.89 8.25 -11.78
CA GLN A 23 14.47 7.36 -12.88
C GLN A 23 13.88 8.20 -14.03
N PRO A 24 14.71 8.96 -14.78
CA PRO A 24 14.22 9.89 -15.79
C PRO A 24 13.48 9.21 -16.96
N ASP A 25 13.76 7.95 -17.21
CA ASP A 25 13.17 7.17 -18.30
C ASP A 25 11.78 6.58 -17.93
N LEU A 26 11.36 6.70 -16.66
CA LEU A 26 10.07 6.24 -16.21
C LEU A 26 9.00 7.32 -16.41
N ALA A 27 7.81 6.93 -16.84
CA ALA A 27 6.67 7.84 -16.89
C ALA A 27 6.12 8.09 -15.47
N PHE A 28 5.89 9.36 -15.13
CA PHE A 28 5.32 9.78 -13.84
C PHE A 28 4.05 10.59 -14.08
N VAL A 29 3.01 10.30 -13.28
CA VAL A 29 1.71 10.98 -13.35
C VAL A 29 1.30 11.42 -11.94
N ASN A 30 0.94 12.69 -11.77
CA ASN A 30 0.29 13.15 -10.55
C ASN A 30 -1.17 12.69 -10.60
N ALA A 31 -1.57 11.82 -9.68
CA ALA A 31 -2.90 11.23 -9.66
C ALA A 31 -3.34 10.83 -8.26
N ASP A 32 -4.63 11.01 -8.00
CA ASP A 32 -5.31 10.47 -6.84
C ASP A 32 -5.73 9.02 -7.12
N ALA A 33 -5.45 8.12 -6.17
CA ALA A 33 -5.86 6.71 -6.24
C ALA A 33 -7.39 6.52 -6.25
N LEU A 34 -8.15 7.55 -5.88
CA LEU A 34 -9.62 7.57 -5.95
C LEU A 34 -10.15 7.95 -7.34
N SER A 35 -9.32 8.54 -8.21
CA SER A 35 -9.70 8.99 -9.55
C SER A 35 -8.49 9.02 -10.47
N LEU A 36 -8.11 7.87 -10.97
CA LEU A 36 -6.93 7.70 -11.82
C LEU A 36 -7.21 8.19 -13.24
N PRO A 37 -6.31 9.00 -13.85
CA PRO A 37 -6.51 9.56 -15.19
C PRO A 37 -6.20 8.55 -16.31
N PHE A 38 -6.70 7.32 -16.15
CA PHE A 38 -6.49 6.22 -17.10
C PHE A 38 -7.83 5.63 -17.54
N ALA A 39 -7.88 5.12 -18.75
CA ALA A 39 -9.04 4.40 -19.27
C ALA A 39 -9.26 3.08 -18.52
N ASP A 40 -10.49 2.55 -18.61
CA ASP A 40 -10.82 1.23 -18.10
C ASP A 40 -9.94 0.17 -18.76
N GLY A 41 -9.41 -0.75 -17.98
CA GLY A 41 -8.60 -1.86 -18.48
C GLY A 41 -7.27 -1.45 -19.12
N ALA A 42 -6.73 -0.27 -18.81
CA ALA A 42 -5.49 0.23 -19.40
C ALA A 42 -4.23 -0.59 -19.04
N PHE A 43 -4.26 -1.32 -17.92
CA PHE A 43 -3.07 -1.99 -17.36
C PHE A 43 -3.24 -3.50 -17.26
N ASP A 44 -2.16 -4.23 -17.54
CA ASP A 44 -2.05 -5.67 -17.29
C ASP A 44 -1.93 -6.00 -15.80
N ALA A 45 -1.32 -5.09 -15.05
CA ALA A 45 -1.14 -5.23 -13.62
C ALA A 45 -1.03 -3.86 -12.94
N VAL A 46 -1.50 -3.80 -11.70
CA VAL A 46 -1.31 -2.65 -10.81
C VAL A 46 -0.62 -3.11 -9.53
N THR A 47 0.23 -2.23 -8.97
CA THR A 47 0.90 -2.48 -7.70
C THR A 47 0.80 -1.26 -6.81
N ILE A 48 0.62 -1.48 -5.51
CA ILE A 48 0.71 -0.42 -4.51
C ILE A 48 1.51 -0.93 -3.32
N SER A 49 2.47 -0.11 -2.85
CA SER A 49 3.36 -0.48 -1.76
C SER A 49 3.41 0.64 -0.72
N PHE A 50 3.00 0.32 0.51
CA PHE A 50 2.97 1.23 1.67
C PHE A 50 2.22 2.55 1.45
N GLY A 51 1.29 2.56 0.50
CA GLY A 51 0.51 3.74 0.14
C GLY A 51 -0.98 3.61 0.44
N LEU A 52 -1.53 2.39 0.39
CA LEU A 52 -2.98 2.18 0.45
C LEU A 52 -3.59 2.62 1.79
N ARG A 53 -2.85 2.46 2.91
CA ARG A 53 -3.32 2.90 4.24
C ARG A 53 -3.47 4.42 4.38
N ASN A 54 -2.85 5.20 3.47
CA ASN A 54 -2.91 6.66 3.47
C ASN A 54 -4.07 7.20 2.62
N VAL A 55 -4.81 6.34 1.94
CA VAL A 55 -5.95 6.72 1.12
C VAL A 55 -7.19 6.87 2.01
N GLU A 56 -7.94 7.95 1.84
CA GLU A 56 -9.10 8.26 2.67
C GLU A 56 -10.22 7.21 2.54
N ASN A 57 -10.39 6.63 1.36
CA ASN A 57 -11.41 5.62 1.08
C ASN A 57 -10.78 4.41 0.35
N VAL A 58 -10.43 3.39 1.13
CA VAL A 58 -9.77 2.18 0.63
C VAL A 58 -10.65 1.40 -0.35
N ASP A 59 -11.96 1.34 -0.09
CA ASP A 59 -12.90 0.60 -0.95
C ASP A 59 -12.99 1.26 -2.34
N ALA A 60 -13.11 2.59 -2.36
CA ALA A 60 -13.13 3.35 -3.62
C ALA A 60 -11.79 3.22 -4.37
N ALA A 61 -10.65 3.26 -3.67
CA ALA A 61 -9.35 3.06 -4.30
C ALA A 61 -9.20 1.66 -4.88
N LEU A 62 -9.63 0.63 -4.17
CA LEU A 62 -9.59 -0.75 -4.66
C LEU A 62 -10.49 -0.95 -5.90
N ALA A 63 -11.67 -0.30 -5.92
CA ALA A 63 -12.56 -0.31 -7.07
C ALA A 63 -11.94 0.44 -8.26
N GLU A 64 -11.30 1.59 -8.03
CA GLU A 64 -10.65 2.37 -9.07
C GLU A 64 -9.42 1.66 -9.66
N LEU A 65 -8.58 1.06 -8.81
CA LEU A 65 -7.47 0.20 -9.24
C LEU A 65 -7.99 -0.97 -10.09
N ARG A 66 -9.16 -1.53 -9.72
CA ARG A 66 -9.78 -2.58 -10.52
C ARG A 66 -10.30 -2.07 -11.86
N ARG A 67 -10.91 -0.89 -11.92
CA ARG A 67 -11.39 -0.27 -13.15
C ARG A 67 -10.28 -0.13 -14.20
N VAL A 68 -9.12 0.37 -13.78
CA VAL A 68 -7.97 0.58 -14.68
C VAL A 68 -7.23 -0.72 -15.04
N THR A 69 -7.50 -1.81 -14.33
CA THR A 69 -6.90 -3.13 -14.61
C THR A 69 -7.79 -3.90 -15.60
N ARG A 70 -7.21 -4.42 -16.69
CA ARG A 70 -7.94 -5.21 -17.67
C ARG A 70 -8.51 -6.51 -17.07
N PRO A 71 -9.58 -7.06 -17.63
CA PRO A 71 -10.07 -8.39 -17.23
C PRO A 71 -8.95 -9.44 -17.27
N GLY A 72 -8.81 -10.19 -16.17
CA GLY A 72 -7.72 -11.16 -15.98
C GLY A 72 -6.37 -10.54 -15.62
N GLY A 73 -6.28 -9.22 -15.53
CA GLY A 73 -5.12 -8.51 -15.00
C GLY A 73 -4.93 -8.76 -13.51
N ARG A 74 -3.87 -8.21 -12.92
CA ARG A 74 -3.46 -8.54 -11.55
C ARG A 74 -3.31 -7.30 -10.69
N ILE A 75 -3.56 -7.46 -9.39
CA ILE A 75 -3.13 -6.51 -8.37
C ILE A 75 -2.14 -7.16 -7.41
N VAL A 76 -1.14 -6.39 -6.98
CA VAL A 76 -0.27 -6.75 -5.84
C VAL A 76 -0.23 -5.58 -4.88
N ILE A 77 -0.61 -5.83 -3.64
CA ILE A 77 -0.57 -4.86 -2.54
C ILE A 77 0.48 -5.34 -1.53
N CYS A 78 1.49 -4.50 -1.29
CA CYS A 78 2.45 -4.68 -0.20
C CYS A 78 2.15 -3.66 0.89
N GLU A 79 1.70 -4.11 2.06
CA GLU A 79 1.31 -3.17 3.12
C GLU A 79 1.58 -3.78 4.51
N PHE A 80 1.67 -2.91 5.51
CA PHE A 80 1.71 -3.34 6.90
C PHE A 80 0.51 -4.23 7.22
N SER A 81 0.68 -5.08 8.22
CA SER A 81 -0.38 -5.98 8.65
C SER A 81 -0.17 -6.41 10.11
N THR A 82 -0.96 -7.35 10.57
CA THR A 82 -0.94 -7.80 11.96
C THR A 82 -0.14 -9.09 12.10
N PRO A 83 0.91 -9.14 12.95
CA PRO A 83 1.63 -10.37 13.22
C PRO A 83 0.72 -11.50 13.65
N THR A 84 0.92 -12.70 13.08
CA THR A 84 0.04 -13.85 13.29
C THR A 84 0.27 -14.57 14.62
N TRP A 85 1.50 -14.54 15.14
CA TRP A 85 1.84 -15.15 16.42
C TRP A 85 1.56 -14.19 17.58
N LYS A 86 0.67 -14.55 18.50
CA LYS A 86 0.19 -13.67 19.59
C LYS A 86 1.30 -13.00 20.41
N PRO A 87 2.31 -13.70 20.96
CA PRO A 87 3.35 -13.05 21.75
C PRO A 87 4.14 -12.00 20.96
N PHE A 88 4.43 -12.28 19.70
CA PHE A 88 5.10 -11.33 18.82
C PHE A 88 4.21 -10.13 18.50
N ARG A 89 2.91 -10.34 18.28
CA ARG A 89 1.92 -9.27 18.08
C ARG A 89 1.89 -8.29 19.25
N GLU A 90 1.83 -8.79 20.47
CA GLU A 90 1.81 -7.95 21.67
C GLU A 90 3.12 -7.15 21.80
N THR A 91 4.26 -7.77 21.57
CA THR A 91 5.57 -7.11 21.59
C THR A 91 5.65 -6.03 20.50
N TYR A 92 5.23 -6.35 19.27
CA TYR A 92 5.22 -5.41 18.15
C TYR A 92 4.29 -4.23 18.40
N ARG A 93 3.09 -4.47 18.94
CA ARG A 93 2.14 -3.41 19.32
C ARG A 93 2.73 -2.49 20.39
N ASN A 94 3.35 -3.07 21.42
CA ASN A 94 4.04 -2.29 22.46
C ASN A 94 5.21 -1.47 21.90
N TYR A 95 5.94 -2.02 20.93
CA TYR A 95 6.98 -1.29 20.20
C TYR A 95 6.39 -0.08 19.46
N LEU A 96 5.34 -0.25 18.66
CA LEU A 96 4.70 0.84 17.93
C LEU A 96 4.16 1.93 18.85
N VAL A 97 3.50 1.55 19.96
CA VAL A 97 2.84 2.50 20.86
C VAL A 97 3.82 3.22 21.79
N ARG A 98 4.88 2.53 22.26
CA ARG A 98 5.72 3.04 23.33
C ARG A 98 7.16 3.33 22.93
N ALA A 99 7.77 2.46 22.14
CA ALA A 99 9.20 2.57 21.83
C ALA A 99 9.43 3.49 20.62
N LEU A 100 8.68 3.31 19.54
CA LEU A 100 8.87 4.05 18.30
C LEU A 100 8.72 5.57 18.49
N PRO A 101 7.67 6.10 19.15
CA PRO A 101 7.55 7.54 19.40
C PRO A 101 8.69 8.12 20.24
N ARG A 102 9.15 7.37 21.28
CA ARG A 102 10.26 7.81 22.12
C ARG A 102 11.58 7.88 21.37
N ILE A 103 11.87 6.86 20.54
CA ILE A 103 13.09 6.82 19.73
C ILE A 103 13.04 7.94 18.69
N ALA A 104 11.91 8.12 18.03
CA ALA A 104 11.71 9.17 17.04
C ALA A 104 11.89 10.58 17.64
N GLY A 105 11.35 10.81 18.84
CA GLY A 105 11.51 12.07 19.56
C GLY A 105 12.97 12.42 19.91
N LEU A 106 13.87 11.41 19.99
CA LEU A 106 15.28 11.63 20.30
C LEU A 106 16.18 11.73 19.05
N THR A 107 15.76 11.12 17.93
CA THR A 107 16.65 10.92 16.77
C THR A 107 16.13 11.51 15.46
N SER A 108 14.84 11.83 15.39
CA SER A 108 14.22 12.30 14.15
C SER A 108 14.01 13.81 14.13
N SER A 109 14.20 14.40 12.95
CA SER A 109 13.83 15.79 12.67
C SER A 109 12.30 15.98 12.53
N ASN A 110 11.54 14.90 12.42
CA ASN A 110 10.08 14.94 12.30
C ASN A 110 9.41 13.81 13.13
N PRO A 111 9.32 13.96 14.47
CA PRO A 111 8.68 12.95 15.33
C PRO A 111 7.21 12.68 14.97
N ALA A 112 6.46 13.70 14.56
CA ALA A 112 5.03 13.58 14.20
C ALA A 112 4.78 12.59 13.05
N ALA A 113 5.72 12.44 12.13
CA ALA A 113 5.62 11.44 11.06
C ALA A 113 5.65 9.99 11.57
N TYR A 114 6.36 9.75 12.67
CA TYR A 114 6.43 8.42 13.30
C TYR A 114 5.19 8.12 14.17
N ASP A 115 4.61 9.13 14.79
CA ASP A 115 3.33 9.00 15.49
C ASP A 115 2.23 8.64 14.48
N TYR A 116 2.13 9.38 13.37
CA TYR A 116 1.23 9.06 12.28
C TYR A 116 1.47 7.65 11.70
N LEU A 117 2.73 7.26 11.52
CA LEU A 117 3.06 5.91 11.03
C LEU A 117 2.54 4.83 12.00
N ALA A 118 2.78 5.00 13.30
CA ALA A 118 2.31 4.05 14.30
C ALA A 118 0.78 3.96 14.34
N GLU A 119 0.09 5.10 14.33
CA GLU A 119 -1.37 5.18 14.34
C GLU A 119 -1.97 4.55 13.08
N SER A 120 -1.43 4.87 11.89
CA SER A 120 -1.91 4.33 10.63
C SER A 120 -1.73 2.81 10.54
N ILE A 121 -0.62 2.27 11.07
CA ILE A 121 -0.40 0.81 11.13
C ILE A 121 -1.39 0.14 12.10
N LEU A 122 -1.64 0.74 13.25
CA LEU A 122 -2.54 0.18 14.26
C LEU A 122 -4.01 0.21 13.84
N ALA A 123 -4.40 1.20 13.05
CA ALA A 123 -5.74 1.32 12.49
C ALA A 123 -5.96 0.46 11.22
N TRP A 124 -4.86 -0.01 10.61
CA TRP A 124 -4.93 -0.75 9.35
C TRP A 124 -5.50 -2.17 9.54
N PRO A 125 -6.33 -2.67 8.63
CA PRO A 125 -6.91 -4.01 8.69
C PRO A 125 -5.83 -5.10 8.68
N ASP A 126 -6.15 -6.23 9.29
CA ASP A 126 -5.32 -7.44 9.19
C ASP A 126 -5.42 -8.06 7.79
N GLN A 127 -4.66 -9.12 7.56
CA GLN A 127 -4.56 -9.78 6.26
C GLN A 127 -5.93 -10.23 5.72
N ARG A 128 -6.78 -10.77 6.58
CA ARG A 128 -8.08 -11.28 6.16
C ARG A 128 -9.05 -10.13 5.86
N ALA A 129 -9.09 -9.14 6.72
CA ALA A 129 -9.96 -7.98 6.51
C ALA A 129 -9.60 -7.23 5.22
N LEU A 130 -8.30 -7.06 4.90
CA LEU A 130 -7.92 -6.49 3.61
C LEU A 130 -8.31 -7.39 2.43
N ALA A 131 -8.19 -8.71 2.58
CA ALA A 131 -8.63 -9.63 1.52
C ALA A 131 -10.15 -9.57 1.29
N ASP A 132 -10.93 -9.40 2.35
CA ASP A 132 -12.39 -9.24 2.26
C ASP A 132 -12.75 -7.92 1.56
N LEU A 133 -12.08 -6.79 1.88
CA LEU A 133 -12.23 -5.51 1.16
C LEU A 133 -11.88 -5.64 -0.34
N MET A 134 -10.80 -6.33 -0.67
CA MET A 134 -10.45 -6.59 -2.07
C MET A 134 -11.53 -7.41 -2.78
N PHE A 135 -12.07 -8.43 -2.12
CA PHE A 135 -13.15 -9.26 -2.68
C PHE A 135 -14.42 -8.43 -2.93
N ASP A 136 -14.81 -7.58 -1.98
CA ASP A 136 -15.99 -6.71 -2.07
C ASP A 136 -15.82 -5.66 -3.19
N ALA A 137 -14.59 -5.16 -3.41
CA ALA A 137 -14.25 -4.29 -4.54
C ALA A 137 -14.21 -5.02 -5.91
N GLY A 138 -14.54 -6.32 -5.93
CA GLY A 138 -14.67 -7.10 -7.16
C GLY A 138 -13.44 -7.89 -7.58
N TRP A 139 -12.33 -7.85 -6.82
CA TRP A 139 -11.17 -8.68 -7.08
C TRP A 139 -11.43 -10.15 -6.78
N ARG A 140 -10.82 -11.07 -7.52
CA ARG A 140 -11.02 -12.52 -7.41
C ARG A 140 -9.74 -13.28 -7.17
N GLY A 141 -9.85 -14.46 -6.55
CA GLY A 141 -8.70 -15.28 -6.22
C GLY A 141 -7.75 -14.60 -5.25
N VAL A 142 -8.29 -13.81 -4.32
CA VAL A 142 -7.50 -13.08 -3.31
C VAL A 142 -6.73 -14.05 -2.45
N GLY A 143 -5.43 -13.85 -2.34
CA GLY A 143 -4.54 -14.60 -1.47
C GLY A 143 -3.44 -13.70 -0.96
N TRP A 144 -2.81 -14.09 0.15
CA TRP A 144 -1.72 -13.30 0.72
C TRP A 144 -0.56 -14.17 1.20
N LYS A 145 0.59 -13.52 1.34
CA LYS A 145 1.80 -14.08 1.94
C LYS A 145 2.32 -13.13 3.02
N ASN A 146 2.49 -13.66 4.22
CA ASN A 146 3.09 -12.91 5.33
C ASN A 146 4.59 -12.78 5.14
N LEU A 147 5.12 -11.59 5.41
CA LEU A 147 6.53 -11.27 5.52
C LEU A 147 6.83 -10.82 6.94
N SER A 148 8.07 -11.04 7.40
CA SER A 148 8.53 -10.62 8.74
C SER A 148 7.55 -11.02 9.87
N GLY A 149 7.09 -12.27 9.87
CA GLY A 149 6.17 -12.76 10.88
C GLY A 149 4.74 -12.19 10.82
N GLY A 150 4.39 -11.54 9.70
CA GLY A 150 3.08 -10.90 9.48
C GLY A 150 3.07 -9.39 9.76
N VAL A 151 4.21 -8.77 10.05
CA VAL A 151 4.34 -7.29 10.13
C VAL A 151 3.99 -6.64 8.79
N VAL A 152 4.33 -7.30 7.69
CA VAL A 152 3.96 -6.93 6.33
C VAL A 152 3.27 -8.11 5.66
N ALA A 153 2.32 -7.83 4.79
CA ALA A 153 1.69 -8.83 3.94
C ALA A 153 1.69 -8.40 2.48
N LEU A 154 1.93 -9.35 1.59
CA LEU A 154 1.72 -9.22 0.16
C LEU A 154 0.38 -9.84 -0.19
N HIS A 155 -0.58 -9.03 -0.60
CA HIS A 155 -1.84 -9.51 -1.18
C HIS A 155 -1.76 -9.52 -2.69
N ARG A 156 -2.38 -10.50 -3.32
CA ARG A 156 -2.53 -10.59 -4.76
C ARG A 156 -3.95 -11.00 -5.12
N ALA A 157 -4.43 -10.53 -6.25
CA ALA A 157 -5.72 -10.93 -6.81
C ALA A 157 -5.75 -10.69 -8.31
N HIS A 158 -6.87 -11.06 -8.96
CA HIS A 158 -7.13 -10.85 -10.38
C HIS A 158 -8.38 -9.97 -10.55
N ALA A 159 -8.40 -9.16 -11.62
CA ALA A 159 -9.54 -8.33 -12.00
C ALA A 159 -10.63 -9.14 -12.70
#